data_0adba60b0f3891b1090fb943e2eb87c1
#
_entry.id   0adba60b0f3891b1090fb943e2eb87c1
#
_cell.length_a   1.000
_cell.length_b   1.000
_cell.length_c   1.000
_cell.angle_alpha   90.00
_cell.angle_beta   90.00
_cell.angle_gamma   90.00
#
_symmetry.space_group_name_H-M   'P 1'
#
loop_
_entity.id
_entity.type
_entity.pdbx_description
1 polymer ?
#
loop_
_entity_poly.entity_id
_entity_poly.type
_entity_poly.pdbx_seq_one_letter_code
_entity_poly.pdbx_strand_id
1 'polypeptide(L)'
;MKFLLTSNENFKDYFAALVNRSNGDMSAVMPAVSQILEDVRAKGDEALFEQIEKFDRWKPDANSLKIGTDEMQKAYDGIDSCLRNALNLAFERIKSYHEKSLPKTWMEHDEHGVLLGAKYTPLDRAGLYIPGGKAAYPSSLLMNAVPALVAGVGEIVVCTPAVGGKVNTLLLAAMHICGIKEAYKVGGASAVAAMAYGTQTIKKTDVITGPGNIYVATAKKLVYGEVNIDMIAGPSEICVIADESADPRHIAVDLLSQAEHDEMASAVLITPNQAFGAAVQRHINEEIKTLARQPIAQVSIDKKGAIIVASDLDECVRLANELAPEHLEIATNDAMELARQIRHAGAIFIGHFTPEAMGDYLAGPNHTLPTGGSARFYSPLGVENFMKRTSLISLNAKGISELGNACMKLADAEGLGAHKRSVAVRLEALK
;
A
#
# COMPACT_ATOMS: atom_id res chain seq x y z
N MET A 1 7.11 -9.02 -25.39
CA MET A 1 7.92 -9.33 -24.19
C MET A 1 9.31 -9.82 -24.56
N LYS A 2 10.29 -9.63 -23.68
CA LYS A 2 11.62 -10.26 -23.83
C LYS A 2 11.56 -11.73 -23.39
N PHE A 3 12.20 -12.61 -24.17
CA PHE A 3 12.27 -14.04 -23.88
C PHE A 3 13.71 -14.41 -23.49
N LEU A 4 13.93 -14.91 -22.28
CA LEU A 4 15.25 -15.07 -21.67
C LEU A 4 15.37 -16.48 -21.06
N LEU A 5 16.55 -17.09 -21.23
CA LEU A 5 16.92 -18.32 -20.52
C LEU A 5 17.93 -17.96 -19.43
N THR A 6 17.80 -18.56 -18.24
CA THR A 6 18.77 -18.33 -17.14
C THR A 6 20.18 -18.80 -17.50
N SER A 7 20.31 -19.71 -18.46
CA SER A 7 21.58 -20.19 -19.01
C SER A 7 22.28 -19.19 -19.95
N ASN A 8 21.63 -18.13 -20.41
CA ASN A 8 22.23 -17.14 -21.30
C ASN A 8 23.26 -16.28 -20.59
N GLU A 9 24.38 -15.97 -21.24
CA GLU A 9 25.46 -15.16 -20.66
C GLU A 9 24.98 -13.77 -20.18
N ASN A 10 24.08 -13.13 -20.90
CA ASN A 10 23.57 -11.78 -20.60
C ASN A 10 22.36 -11.80 -19.62
N PHE A 11 21.92 -12.99 -19.15
CA PHE A 11 20.76 -13.08 -18.24
C PHE A 11 21.00 -12.32 -16.94
N LYS A 12 22.18 -12.45 -16.33
CA LYS A 12 22.53 -11.83 -15.05
C LYS A 12 22.37 -10.31 -15.08
N ASP A 13 22.88 -9.66 -16.14
CA ASP A 13 22.82 -8.21 -16.28
C ASP A 13 21.37 -7.72 -16.48
N TYR A 14 20.60 -8.45 -17.30
CA TYR A 14 19.21 -8.14 -17.52
C TYR A 14 18.38 -8.33 -16.23
N PHE A 15 18.58 -9.45 -15.54
CA PHE A 15 17.86 -9.75 -14.31
C PHE A 15 18.23 -8.77 -13.19
N ALA A 16 19.50 -8.39 -13.08
CA ALA A 16 19.93 -7.35 -12.16
C ALA A 16 19.22 -5.99 -12.42
N ALA A 17 19.00 -5.65 -13.69
CA ALA A 17 18.24 -4.45 -14.04
C ALA A 17 16.75 -4.57 -13.66
N LEU A 18 16.15 -5.77 -13.74
CA LEU A 18 14.79 -6.03 -13.25
C LEU A 18 14.72 -5.92 -11.73
N VAL A 19 15.68 -6.49 -11.01
CA VAL A 19 15.74 -6.45 -9.53
C VAL A 19 15.96 -5.02 -9.03
N ASN A 20 16.84 -4.26 -9.69
CA ASN A 20 17.18 -2.89 -9.31
C ASN A 20 16.23 -1.83 -9.91
N ARG A 21 15.06 -2.25 -10.38
CA ARG A 21 14.03 -1.33 -10.86
C ARG A 21 13.65 -0.35 -9.76
N SER A 22 13.60 0.92 -10.05
CA SER A 22 13.21 1.94 -9.09
C SER A 22 11.71 2.20 -9.11
N ASN A 23 11.20 2.72 -8.00
CA ASN A 23 9.82 3.25 -7.91
C ASN A 23 9.63 4.55 -8.74
N GLY A 24 10.48 4.79 -9.71
CA GLY A 24 10.55 5.99 -10.55
C GLY A 24 11.62 6.98 -10.08
N ASP A 25 12.16 7.74 -11.02
CA ASP A 25 13.11 8.81 -10.69
C ASP A 25 12.37 10.03 -10.13
N MET A 26 12.28 10.08 -8.81
CA MET A 26 11.65 11.21 -8.10
C MET A 26 12.46 12.50 -8.18
N SER A 27 13.74 12.43 -8.57
CA SER A 27 14.63 13.61 -8.60
C SER A 27 14.13 14.69 -9.55
N ALA A 28 13.57 14.28 -10.69
CA ALA A 28 13.04 15.19 -11.70
C ALA A 28 11.81 16.00 -11.22
N VAL A 29 10.99 15.44 -10.33
CA VAL A 29 9.77 16.09 -9.85
C VAL A 29 9.93 16.72 -8.47
N MET A 30 10.98 16.36 -7.74
CA MET A 30 11.22 16.81 -6.36
C MET A 30 11.19 18.33 -6.17
N PRO A 31 11.85 19.15 -7.03
CA PRO A 31 11.79 20.62 -6.87
C PRO A 31 10.37 21.17 -6.96
N ALA A 32 9.58 20.69 -7.92
CA ALA A 32 8.20 21.13 -8.11
C ALA A 32 7.30 20.68 -6.92
N VAL A 33 7.51 19.47 -6.43
CA VAL A 33 6.76 18.96 -5.27
C VAL A 33 7.12 19.71 -4.01
N SER A 34 8.42 19.97 -3.76
CA SER A 34 8.86 20.75 -2.58
C SER A 34 8.23 22.14 -2.59
N GLN A 35 8.19 22.82 -3.73
CA GLN A 35 7.54 24.12 -3.85
C GLN A 35 6.05 24.07 -3.52
N ILE A 36 5.32 23.04 -4.01
CA ILE A 36 3.89 22.87 -3.68
C ILE A 36 3.70 22.66 -2.17
N LEU A 37 4.55 21.84 -1.55
CA LEU A 37 4.48 21.58 -0.11
C LEU A 37 4.72 22.86 0.71
N GLU A 38 5.73 23.65 0.34
CA GLU A 38 6.06 24.93 0.98
C GLU A 38 4.93 25.97 0.80
N ASP A 39 4.38 26.09 -0.41
CA ASP A 39 3.28 27.02 -0.70
C ASP A 39 2.04 26.68 0.16
N VAL A 40 1.63 25.41 0.20
CA VAL A 40 0.48 25.00 1.03
C VAL A 40 0.78 25.18 2.51
N ARG A 41 1.99 24.89 2.97
CA ARG A 41 2.39 25.12 4.38
C ARG A 41 2.33 26.60 4.76
N ALA A 42 2.72 27.51 3.84
CA ALA A 42 2.79 28.93 4.10
C ALA A 42 1.44 29.64 3.93
N LYS A 43 0.65 29.27 2.91
CA LYS A 43 -0.56 30.00 2.49
C LYS A 43 -1.86 29.24 2.75
N GLY A 44 -1.81 27.94 3.07
CA GLY A 44 -2.98 27.11 3.36
C GLY A 44 -3.94 27.00 2.16
N ASP A 45 -5.22 27.31 2.39
CA ASP A 45 -6.27 27.18 1.36
C ASP A 45 -6.02 28.02 0.11
N GLU A 46 -5.37 29.19 0.21
CA GLU A 46 -5.05 30.03 -0.94
C GLU A 46 -4.18 29.27 -1.96
N ALA A 47 -3.08 28.67 -1.50
CA ALA A 47 -2.22 27.87 -2.37
C ALA A 47 -2.94 26.63 -2.90
N LEU A 48 -3.80 26.02 -2.06
CA LEU A 48 -4.59 24.87 -2.46
C LEU A 48 -5.54 25.19 -3.62
N PHE A 49 -6.23 26.31 -3.55
CA PHE A 49 -7.15 26.76 -4.59
C PHE A 49 -6.42 27.10 -5.91
N GLU A 50 -5.25 27.75 -5.84
CA GLU A 50 -4.40 27.99 -7.01
C GLU A 50 -4.00 26.69 -7.71
N GLN A 51 -3.60 25.68 -6.96
CA GLN A 51 -3.23 24.37 -7.52
C GLN A 51 -4.43 23.66 -8.17
N ILE A 52 -5.60 23.70 -7.55
CA ILE A 52 -6.83 23.10 -8.10
C ILE A 52 -7.25 23.81 -9.38
N GLU A 53 -7.23 25.13 -9.41
CA GLU A 53 -7.55 25.90 -10.63
C GLU A 53 -6.60 25.54 -11.77
N LYS A 54 -5.32 25.40 -11.49
CA LYS A 54 -4.28 25.05 -12.45
C LYS A 54 -4.42 23.63 -13.01
N PHE A 55 -4.64 22.64 -12.17
CA PHE A 55 -4.58 21.23 -12.57
C PHE A 55 -5.95 20.58 -12.79
N ASP A 56 -6.94 20.92 -11.98
CA ASP A 56 -8.29 20.36 -12.05
C ASP A 56 -9.27 21.27 -12.81
N ARG A 57 -8.82 22.48 -13.27
CA ARG A 57 -9.52 23.39 -14.19
C ARG A 57 -10.89 23.85 -13.66
N TRP A 58 -10.99 24.10 -12.39
CA TRP A 58 -12.15 24.75 -11.78
C TRP A 58 -11.72 25.60 -10.61
N LYS A 59 -12.54 26.59 -10.25
CA LYS A 59 -12.24 27.53 -9.15
C LYS A 59 -13.01 27.12 -7.90
N PRO A 60 -12.34 26.55 -6.88
CA PRO A 60 -12.98 26.18 -5.62
C PRO A 60 -13.14 27.40 -4.70
N ASP A 61 -14.03 27.24 -3.72
CA ASP A 61 -14.06 27.93 -2.44
C ASP A 61 -14.16 26.91 -1.30
N ALA A 62 -14.12 27.37 -0.05
CA ALA A 62 -14.14 26.49 1.11
C ALA A 62 -15.38 25.57 1.15
N ASN A 63 -16.53 26.00 0.60
CA ASN A 63 -17.77 25.23 0.59
C ASN A 63 -17.79 24.23 -0.57
N SER A 64 -17.43 24.67 -1.77
CA SER A 64 -17.44 23.84 -2.98
C SER A 64 -16.32 22.81 -3.01
N LEU A 65 -15.24 23.03 -2.21
CA LEU A 65 -14.16 22.08 -2.03
C LEU A 65 -14.64 20.79 -1.37
N LYS A 66 -15.57 20.90 -0.42
CA LYS A 66 -16.09 19.78 0.34
C LYS A 66 -17.07 18.94 -0.48
N ILE A 67 -16.97 17.61 -0.32
CA ILE A 67 -17.94 16.65 -0.84
C ILE A 67 -18.96 16.38 0.26
N GLY A 68 -20.23 16.63 -0.03
CA GLY A 68 -21.32 16.47 0.94
C GLY A 68 -21.75 15.00 1.10
N THR A 69 -22.17 14.62 2.31
CA THR A 69 -22.72 13.28 2.59
C THR A 69 -23.98 12.99 1.79
N ASP A 70 -24.81 14.02 1.52
CA ASP A 70 -26.00 13.88 0.68
C ASP A 70 -25.65 13.56 -0.78
N GLU A 71 -24.51 14.09 -1.28
CA GLU A 71 -23.99 13.76 -2.62
C GLU A 71 -23.54 12.30 -2.68
N MET A 72 -22.88 11.81 -1.63
CA MET A 72 -22.45 10.42 -1.49
C MET A 72 -23.66 9.46 -1.43
N GLN A 73 -24.69 9.81 -0.61
CA GLN A 73 -25.92 9.02 -0.49
C GLN A 73 -26.66 8.95 -1.84
N LYS A 74 -26.86 10.07 -2.52
CA LYS A 74 -27.52 10.11 -3.83
C LYS A 74 -26.77 9.28 -4.87
N ALA A 75 -25.44 9.30 -4.84
CA ALA A 75 -24.62 8.48 -5.71
C ALA A 75 -24.84 6.98 -5.44
N TYR A 76 -24.84 6.57 -4.16
CA TYR A 76 -25.11 5.19 -3.76
C TYR A 76 -26.51 4.72 -4.17
N ASP A 77 -27.53 5.55 -3.98
CA ASP A 77 -28.90 5.22 -4.37
C ASP A 77 -29.09 5.13 -5.91
N GLY A 78 -28.28 5.91 -6.65
CA GLY A 78 -28.38 6.03 -8.10
C GLY A 78 -27.60 4.98 -8.90
N ILE A 79 -26.68 4.21 -8.31
CA ILE A 79 -25.96 3.16 -9.03
C ILE A 79 -26.82 1.90 -9.20
N ASP A 80 -26.49 1.11 -10.22
CA ASP A 80 -27.13 -0.19 -10.47
C ASP A 80 -27.07 -1.13 -9.26
N SER A 81 -28.14 -1.89 -9.04
CA SER A 81 -28.26 -2.77 -7.87
C SER A 81 -27.21 -3.90 -7.83
N CYS A 82 -26.83 -4.45 -9.00
CA CYS A 82 -25.82 -5.50 -9.06
C CYS A 82 -24.45 -4.93 -8.66
N LEU A 83 -24.11 -3.72 -9.14
CA LEU A 83 -22.88 -3.03 -8.78
C LEU A 83 -22.88 -2.63 -7.31
N ARG A 84 -24.02 -2.16 -6.78
CA ARG A 84 -24.18 -1.87 -5.35
C ARG A 84 -23.92 -3.10 -4.49
N ASN A 85 -24.49 -4.24 -4.86
CA ASN A 85 -24.28 -5.50 -4.15
C ASN A 85 -22.80 -5.95 -4.21
N ALA A 86 -22.15 -5.79 -5.37
CA ALA A 86 -20.72 -6.11 -5.51
C ALA A 86 -19.83 -5.24 -4.61
N LEU A 87 -20.07 -3.92 -4.53
CA LEU A 87 -19.35 -3.02 -3.64
C LEU A 87 -19.56 -3.35 -2.16
N ASN A 88 -20.80 -3.65 -1.76
CA ASN A 88 -21.09 -4.08 -0.39
C ASN A 88 -20.41 -5.42 -0.06
N LEU A 89 -20.43 -6.38 -0.99
CA LEU A 89 -19.72 -7.65 -0.82
C LEU A 89 -18.22 -7.44 -0.66
N ALA A 90 -17.60 -6.57 -1.47
CA ALA A 90 -16.20 -6.21 -1.34
C ALA A 90 -15.90 -5.60 0.02
N PHE A 91 -16.70 -4.63 0.47
CA PHE A 91 -16.58 -4.01 1.80
C PHE A 91 -16.59 -5.06 2.92
N GLU A 92 -17.59 -5.95 2.93
CA GLU A 92 -17.69 -6.98 3.99
C GLU A 92 -16.54 -7.98 3.97
N ARG A 93 -16.06 -8.39 2.80
CA ARG A 93 -14.94 -9.32 2.68
C ARG A 93 -13.62 -8.69 3.14
N ILE A 94 -13.35 -7.43 2.74
CA ILE A 94 -12.17 -6.68 3.18
C ILE A 94 -12.22 -6.47 4.69
N LYS A 95 -13.37 -6.09 5.23
CA LYS A 95 -13.61 -5.91 6.67
C LYS A 95 -13.32 -7.19 7.45
N SER A 96 -13.94 -8.30 7.03
CA SER A 96 -13.76 -9.61 7.69
C SER A 96 -12.31 -10.09 7.69
N TYR A 97 -11.54 -9.77 6.64
CA TYR A 97 -10.11 -10.07 6.59
C TYR A 97 -9.33 -9.24 7.61
N HIS A 98 -9.52 -7.93 7.60
CA HIS A 98 -8.79 -7.00 8.47
C HIS A 98 -9.14 -7.15 9.95
N GLU A 99 -10.37 -7.56 10.29
CA GLU A 99 -10.76 -7.88 11.68
C GLU A 99 -9.91 -9.00 12.29
N LYS A 100 -9.45 -9.96 11.47
CA LYS A 100 -8.56 -11.04 11.92
C LYS A 100 -7.13 -10.59 12.20
N SER A 101 -6.72 -9.47 11.60
CA SER A 101 -5.37 -8.91 11.71
C SER A 101 -5.23 -7.89 12.85
N LEU A 102 -6.31 -7.57 13.59
CA LEU A 102 -6.26 -6.61 14.68
C LEU A 102 -5.28 -7.05 15.78
N PRO A 103 -4.26 -6.25 16.09
CA PRO A 103 -3.34 -6.55 17.18
C PRO A 103 -4.03 -6.41 18.53
N LYS A 104 -3.73 -7.33 19.44
CA LYS A 104 -4.32 -7.34 20.78
C LYS A 104 -3.39 -6.71 21.81
N THR A 105 -3.93 -5.80 22.63
CA THR A 105 -3.25 -5.34 23.84
C THR A 105 -3.01 -6.52 24.78
N TRP A 106 -1.78 -6.62 25.29
CA TRP A 106 -1.41 -7.67 26.23
C TRP A 106 -0.61 -7.12 27.40
N MET A 107 -0.68 -7.79 28.56
CA MET A 107 0.08 -7.48 29.76
C MET A 107 0.36 -8.78 30.50
N GLU A 108 1.60 -9.00 30.92
CA GLU A 108 2.08 -10.18 31.60
C GLU A 108 3.06 -9.80 32.71
N HIS A 109 3.09 -10.56 33.81
CA HIS A 109 4.12 -10.43 34.83
C HIS A 109 5.24 -11.41 34.54
N ASP A 110 6.48 -10.94 34.65
CA ASP A 110 7.65 -11.80 34.61
C ASP A 110 7.95 -12.42 35.98
N GLU A 111 8.99 -13.24 36.07
CA GLU A 111 9.42 -13.92 37.29
C GLU A 111 9.89 -12.96 38.40
N HIS A 112 10.32 -11.76 38.05
CA HIS A 112 10.73 -10.70 38.96
C HIS A 112 9.54 -9.83 39.44
N GLY A 113 8.33 -10.10 38.96
CA GLY A 113 7.12 -9.35 39.31
C GLY A 113 7.00 -8.01 38.57
N VAL A 114 7.72 -7.86 37.47
CA VAL A 114 7.58 -6.71 36.58
C VAL A 114 6.41 -6.96 35.65
N LEU A 115 5.47 -6.02 35.58
CA LEU A 115 4.41 -6.04 34.58
C LEU A 115 4.94 -5.43 33.29
N LEU A 116 4.95 -6.22 32.24
CA LEU A 116 5.30 -5.80 30.88
C LEU A 116 4.08 -5.92 29.97
N GLY A 117 3.97 -5.04 29.01
CA GLY A 117 2.87 -5.11 28.05
C GLY A 117 3.04 -4.22 26.82
N ALA A 118 2.14 -4.41 25.88
CA ALA A 118 1.98 -3.57 24.71
C ALA A 118 0.52 -3.15 24.57
N LYS A 119 0.29 -1.84 24.61
CA LYS A 119 -1.04 -1.25 24.38
C LYS A 119 -1.11 -0.79 22.92
N TYR A 120 -2.10 -1.30 22.19
CA TYR A 120 -2.41 -0.86 20.83
C TYR A 120 -3.59 0.12 20.88
N THR A 121 -3.43 1.25 20.21
CA THR A 121 -4.47 2.29 20.09
C THR A 121 -4.56 2.77 18.65
N PRO A 122 -5.78 3.04 18.14
CA PRO A 122 -5.92 3.67 16.84
C PRO A 122 -5.24 5.05 16.83
N LEU A 123 -4.90 5.52 15.64
CA LEU A 123 -4.58 6.91 15.37
C LEU A 123 -5.86 7.74 15.48
N ASP A 124 -5.75 9.03 15.81
CA ASP A 124 -6.92 9.89 15.98
C ASP A 124 -7.53 10.25 14.63
N ARG A 125 -6.67 10.49 13.61
CA ARG A 125 -7.12 10.97 12.30
C ARG A 125 -6.29 10.39 11.14
N ALA A 126 -6.95 9.78 10.15
CA ALA A 126 -6.32 9.24 8.95
C ALA A 126 -6.70 10.03 7.70
N GLY A 127 -5.72 10.32 6.84
CA GLY A 127 -5.88 10.91 5.54
C GLY A 127 -5.76 9.85 4.44
N LEU A 128 -6.78 9.74 3.59
CA LEU A 128 -6.81 8.80 2.48
C LEU A 128 -6.72 9.57 1.17
N TYR A 129 -5.64 9.36 0.44
CA TYR A 129 -5.52 9.88 -0.92
C TYR A 129 -6.08 8.85 -1.90
N ILE A 130 -7.13 9.21 -2.62
CA ILE A 130 -7.71 8.34 -3.63
C ILE A 130 -7.48 8.98 -5.00
N PRO A 131 -6.76 8.29 -5.91
CA PRO A 131 -6.49 8.84 -7.22
C PRO A 131 -7.80 9.02 -8.01
N GLY A 132 -7.78 9.99 -8.91
CA GLY A 132 -8.85 10.24 -9.87
C GLY A 132 -8.25 10.38 -11.27
N GLY A 133 -9.07 10.61 -12.26
CA GLY A 133 -8.67 10.88 -13.64
C GLY A 133 -9.12 9.80 -14.62
N LYS A 134 -8.23 8.96 -15.18
CA LYS A 134 -8.56 8.03 -16.28
C LYS A 134 -9.50 6.87 -15.88
N ALA A 135 -9.60 6.54 -14.60
CA ALA A 135 -10.49 5.49 -14.08
C ALA A 135 -11.14 5.93 -12.76
N ALA A 136 -12.27 5.29 -12.42
CA ALA A 136 -12.83 5.33 -11.08
C ALA A 136 -12.08 4.30 -10.22
N TYR A 137 -11.76 4.66 -8.98
CA TYR A 137 -11.06 3.77 -8.06
C TYR A 137 -11.86 3.53 -6.76
N PRO A 138 -13.11 3.01 -6.84
CA PRO A 138 -13.88 2.69 -5.63
C PRO A 138 -13.19 1.60 -4.79
N SER A 139 -12.51 0.65 -5.44
CA SER A 139 -11.71 -0.38 -4.76
C SER A 139 -10.59 0.23 -3.93
N SER A 140 -9.84 1.21 -4.44
CA SER A 140 -8.79 1.89 -3.68
C SER A 140 -9.34 2.61 -2.45
N LEU A 141 -10.57 3.17 -2.53
CA LEU A 141 -11.21 3.73 -1.35
C LEU A 141 -11.52 2.64 -0.32
N LEU A 142 -12.17 1.53 -0.73
CA LEU A 142 -12.47 0.42 0.17
C LEU A 142 -11.20 -0.12 0.84
N MET A 143 -10.14 -0.35 0.06
CA MET A 143 -8.86 -0.89 0.54
C MET A 143 -8.12 0.04 1.50
N ASN A 144 -8.35 1.35 1.43
CA ASN A 144 -7.76 2.32 2.36
C ASN A 144 -8.69 2.62 3.55
N ALA A 145 -10.00 2.76 3.32
CA ALA A 145 -10.94 3.14 4.37
C ALA A 145 -11.27 2.00 5.32
N VAL A 146 -11.46 0.78 4.80
CA VAL A 146 -11.90 -0.35 5.63
C VAL A 146 -10.90 -0.73 6.72
N PRO A 147 -9.57 -0.87 6.46
CA PRO A 147 -8.62 -1.12 7.54
C PRO A 147 -8.55 0.02 8.56
N ALA A 148 -8.73 1.30 8.14
CA ALA A 148 -8.82 2.42 9.07
C ALA A 148 -10.06 2.34 9.97
N LEU A 149 -11.22 1.97 9.41
CA LEU A 149 -12.45 1.73 10.16
C LEU A 149 -12.31 0.58 11.15
N VAL A 150 -11.73 -0.55 10.69
CA VAL A 150 -11.50 -1.74 11.54
C VAL A 150 -10.52 -1.42 12.66
N ALA A 151 -9.47 -0.64 12.40
CA ALA A 151 -8.53 -0.17 13.42
C ALA A 151 -9.20 0.74 14.48
N GLY A 152 -10.36 1.35 14.16
CA GLY A 152 -11.09 2.24 15.06
C GLY A 152 -10.64 3.69 14.98
N VAL A 153 -10.11 4.15 13.85
CA VAL A 153 -9.74 5.56 13.62
C VAL A 153 -10.98 6.44 13.76
N GLY A 154 -10.88 7.47 14.61
CA GLY A 154 -12.02 8.32 14.95
C GLY A 154 -12.45 9.28 13.83
N GLU A 155 -11.48 9.82 13.08
CA GLU A 155 -11.71 10.74 11.97
C GLU A 155 -10.99 10.24 10.71
N ILE A 156 -11.75 10.05 9.62
CA ILE A 156 -11.19 9.68 8.31
C ILE A 156 -11.53 10.79 7.32
N VAL A 157 -10.49 11.35 6.70
CA VAL A 157 -10.62 12.34 5.64
C VAL A 157 -10.17 11.76 4.31
N VAL A 158 -10.94 11.98 3.25
CA VAL A 158 -10.63 11.55 1.89
C VAL A 158 -10.30 12.76 1.04
N CYS A 159 -9.17 12.72 0.33
CA CYS A 159 -8.82 13.69 -0.71
C CYS A 159 -8.74 13.00 -2.07
N THR A 160 -9.43 13.55 -3.07
CA THR A 160 -9.44 13.03 -4.44
C THR A 160 -9.48 14.16 -5.46
N PRO A 161 -8.73 14.10 -6.57
CA PRO A 161 -8.82 15.12 -7.61
C PRO A 161 -10.21 15.13 -8.26
N ALA A 162 -10.65 16.31 -8.68
CA ALA A 162 -11.98 16.52 -9.25
C ALA A 162 -11.90 17.45 -10.47
N VAL A 163 -11.56 16.90 -11.62
CA VAL A 163 -11.48 17.68 -12.86
C VAL A 163 -12.83 18.31 -13.19
N GLY A 164 -12.85 19.64 -13.38
CA GLY A 164 -14.10 20.40 -13.54
C GLY A 164 -15.02 20.36 -12.32
N GLY A 165 -14.49 20.09 -11.13
CA GLY A 165 -15.23 20.02 -9.88
C GLY A 165 -16.09 18.75 -9.70
N LYS A 166 -15.96 17.77 -10.60
CA LYS A 166 -16.80 16.56 -10.61
C LYS A 166 -16.03 15.34 -10.03
N VAL A 167 -16.68 14.63 -9.12
CA VAL A 167 -16.18 13.37 -8.58
C VAL A 167 -16.94 12.20 -9.20
N ASN A 168 -16.25 11.09 -9.41
CA ASN A 168 -16.85 9.89 -9.99
C ASN A 168 -17.95 9.33 -9.08
N THR A 169 -19.11 8.99 -9.66
CA THR A 169 -20.27 8.48 -8.93
C THR A 169 -19.99 7.20 -8.14
N LEU A 170 -19.15 6.29 -8.68
CA LEU A 170 -18.81 5.05 -7.98
C LEU A 170 -17.91 5.30 -6.77
N LEU A 171 -17.03 6.30 -6.84
CA LEU A 171 -16.21 6.71 -5.70
C LEU A 171 -17.07 7.33 -4.60
N LEU A 172 -18.05 8.18 -4.96
CA LEU A 172 -19.00 8.74 -4.01
C LEU A 172 -19.83 7.64 -3.32
N ALA A 173 -20.30 6.65 -4.09
CA ALA A 173 -21.05 5.51 -3.56
C ALA A 173 -20.18 4.68 -2.58
N ALA A 174 -18.92 4.45 -2.89
CA ALA A 174 -17.99 3.76 -2.00
C ALA A 174 -17.71 4.57 -0.72
N MET A 175 -17.60 5.91 -0.80
CA MET A 175 -17.50 6.78 0.37
C MET A 175 -18.73 6.63 1.28
N HIS A 176 -19.92 6.54 0.68
CA HIS A 176 -21.16 6.29 1.45
C HIS A 176 -21.12 4.94 2.17
N ILE A 177 -20.74 3.85 1.47
CA ILE A 177 -20.61 2.50 2.04
C ILE A 177 -19.64 2.50 3.24
N CYS A 178 -18.50 3.22 3.12
CA CYS A 178 -17.53 3.35 4.21
C CYS A 178 -17.94 4.33 5.31
N GLY A 179 -19.08 5.00 5.20
CA GLY A 179 -19.53 5.99 6.18
C GLY A 179 -18.62 7.22 6.29
N ILE A 180 -17.95 7.60 5.20
CA ILE A 180 -17.06 8.77 5.16
C ILE A 180 -17.87 10.04 5.40
N LYS A 181 -17.44 10.85 6.38
CA LYS A 181 -18.10 12.12 6.76
C LYS A 181 -17.36 13.34 6.24
N GLU A 182 -16.09 13.18 5.90
CA GLU A 182 -15.21 14.27 5.50
C GLU A 182 -14.43 13.88 4.23
N ALA A 183 -14.71 14.59 3.15
CA ALA A 183 -14.03 14.38 1.88
C ALA A 183 -13.89 15.70 1.11
N TYR A 184 -12.80 15.83 0.34
CA TYR A 184 -12.43 17.05 -0.36
C TYR A 184 -11.98 16.78 -1.79
N LYS A 185 -12.31 17.72 -2.68
CA LYS A 185 -11.96 17.73 -4.10
C LYS A 185 -10.55 18.30 -4.30
N VAL A 186 -9.55 17.58 -3.79
CA VAL A 186 -8.14 17.99 -3.84
C VAL A 186 -7.29 16.82 -4.30
N GLY A 187 -6.46 17.05 -5.32
CA GLY A 187 -5.58 16.04 -5.91
C GLY A 187 -4.08 16.33 -5.75
N GLY A 188 -3.27 15.38 -6.17
CA GLY A 188 -1.83 15.54 -6.31
C GLY A 188 -1.06 15.79 -5.01
N ALA A 189 0.11 16.41 -5.15
CA ALA A 189 0.97 16.78 -4.03
C ALA A 189 0.28 17.75 -3.04
N SER A 190 -0.65 18.57 -3.53
CA SER A 190 -1.40 19.54 -2.73
C SER A 190 -2.31 18.85 -1.71
N ALA A 191 -2.94 17.72 -2.10
CA ALA A 191 -3.72 16.91 -1.17
C ALA A 191 -2.86 16.35 -0.03
N VAL A 192 -1.67 15.82 -0.37
CA VAL A 192 -0.72 15.33 0.62
C VAL A 192 -0.27 16.45 1.54
N ALA A 193 0.05 17.64 0.99
CA ALA A 193 0.43 18.82 1.77
C ALA A 193 -0.69 19.24 2.75
N ALA A 194 -1.93 19.34 2.25
CA ALA A 194 -3.08 19.73 3.07
C ALA A 194 -3.33 18.74 4.21
N MET A 195 -3.23 17.43 3.97
CA MET A 195 -3.36 16.42 5.01
C MET A 195 -2.18 16.40 5.99
N ALA A 196 -0.95 16.69 5.51
CA ALA A 196 0.24 16.67 6.35
C ALA A 196 0.37 17.89 7.27
N TYR A 197 0.06 19.08 6.76
CA TYR A 197 0.29 20.33 7.50
C TYR A 197 -1.00 20.93 8.09
N GLY A 198 -2.13 20.58 7.52
CA GLY A 198 -3.40 21.24 7.74
C GLY A 198 -3.52 22.54 6.94
N THR A 199 -4.77 22.97 6.72
CA THR A 199 -5.13 24.27 6.13
C THR A 199 -6.31 24.84 6.93
N GLN A 200 -6.87 25.95 6.47
CA GLN A 200 -8.07 26.53 7.12
C GLN A 200 -9.28 25.59 7.00
N THR A 201 -9.35 24.81 5.88
CA THR A 201 -10.49 23.91 5.60
C THR A 201 -10.19 22.45 5.98
N ILE A 202 -8.97 21.98 5.78
CA ILE A 202 -8.58 20.57 5.99
C ILE A 202 -7.67 20.47 7.22
N LYS A 203 -8.09 19.75 8.24
CA LYS A 203 -7.26 19.53 9.44
C LYS A 203 -6.13 18.54 9.16
N LYS A 204 -4.98 18.73 9.82
CA LYS A 204 -3.84 17.80 9.80
C LYS A 204 -4.26 16.38 10.19
N THR A 205 -3.60 15.38 9.58
CA THR A 205 -3.79 13.95 9.87
C THR A 205 -2.55 13.34 10.51
N ASP A 206 -2.69 12.16 11.12
CA ASP A 206 -1.60 11.41 11.74
C ASP A 206 -0.92 10.45 10.75
N VAL A 207 -1.68 9.99 9.75
CA VAL A 207 -1.19 9.12 8.67
C VAL A 207 -1.82 9.51 7.34
N ILE A 208 -1.05 9.39 6.26
CA ILE A 208 -1.55 9.53 4.88
C ILE A 208 -1.33 8.21 4.16
N THR A 209 -2.43 7.61 3.67
CA THR A 209 -2.39 6.38 2.88
C THR A 209 -2.99 6.57 1.49
N GLY A 210 -2.71 5.65 0.61
CA GLY A 210 -3.28 5.61 -0.74
C GLY A 210 -2.24 5.70 -1.85
N PRO A 211 -2.52 5.03 -2.99
CA PRO A 211 -1.67 5.05 -4.18
C PRO A 211 -1.79 6.38 -4.92
N GLY A 212 -0.76 6.73 -5.67
CA GLY A 212 -0.78 7.95 -6.48
C GLY A 212 0.34 7.97 -7.50
N ASN A 213 0.33 8.97 -8.38
CA ASN A 213 1.40 9.18 -9.33
C ASN A 213 2.70 9.62 -8.64
N ILE A 214 3.78 9.76 -9.43
CA ILE A 214 5.10 10.13 -8.92
C ILE A 214 5.11 11.43 -8.08
N TYR A 215 4.22 12.40 -8.34
CA TYR A 215 4.11 13.62 -7.54
C TYR A 215 3.55 13.33 -6.15
N VAL A 216 2.54 12.46 -6.05
CA VAL A 216 1.95 12.03 -4.78
C VAL A 216 2.95 11.18 -3.98
N ALA A 217 3.62 10.23 -4.63
CA ALA A 217 4.64 9.39 -4.00
C ALA A 217 5.81 10.23 -3.47
N THR A 218 6.28 11.22 -4.25
CA THR A 218 7.32 12.16 -3.82
C THR A 218 6.85 13.04 -2.66
N ALA A 219 5.62 13.56 -2.71
CA ALA A 219 5.05 14.35 -1.62
C ALA A 219 4.95 13.53 -0.32
N LYS A 220 4.45 12.30 -0.37
CA LYS A 220 4.42 11.38 0.78
C LYS A 220 5.81 11.17 1.37
N LYS A 221 6.83 10.95 0.52
CA LYS A 221 8.22 10.80 0.96
C LYS A 221 8.73 12.04 1.69
N LEU A 222 8.41 13.25 1.19
CA LEU A 222 8.90 14.50 1.76
C LEU A 222 8.21 14.90 3.06
N VAL A 223 6.95 14.50 3.27
CA VAL A 223 6.21 14.78 4.51
C VAL A 223 6.39 13.71 5.58
N TYR A 224 7.06 12.59 5.26
CA TYR A 224 7.33 11.55 6.25
C TYR A 224 8.18 12.09 7.40
N GLY A 225 7.68 11.92 8.62
CA GLY A 225 8.24 12.52 9.83
C GLY A 225 7.40 13.67 10.37
N GLU A 226 6.70 14.43 9.53
CA GLU A 226 5.63 15.35 9.94
C GLU A 226 4.31 14.61 10.13
N VAL A 227 4.09 13.59 9.33
CA VAL A 227 2.95 12.67 9.32
C VAL A 227 3.46 11.28 8.95
N ASN A 228 2.81 10.23 9.43
CA ASN A 228 3.12 8.88 8.97
C ASN A 228 2.57 8.62 7.56
N ILE A 229 3.14 7.65 6.85
CA ILE A 229 2.64 7.19 5.55
C ILE A 229 2.54 5.66 5.53
N ASP A 230 1.74 5.12 4.60
CA ASP A 230 1.70 3.68 4.33
C ASP A 230 3.03 3.17 3.75
N MET A 231 3.33 3.58 2.52
CA MET A 231 4.54 3.20 1.79
C MET A 231 4.80 4.17 0.63
N ILE A 232 5.95 4.02 -0.01
CA ILE A 232 6.27 4.70 -1.26
C ILE A 232 6.05 3.69 -2.38
N ALA A 233 4.92 3.81 -3.09
CA ALA A 233 4.58 2.94 -4.21
C ALA A 233 5.07 3.53 -5.55
N GLY A 234 5.56 2.67 -6.41
CA GLY A 234 5.87 2.92 -7.81
C GLY A 234 4.84 2.31 -8.77
N PRO A 235 5.21 2.08 -10.03
CA PRO A 235 4.36 1.38 -11.00
C PRO A 235 4.03 -0.03 -10.54
N SER A 236 2.83 -0.51 -10.90
CA SER A 236 2.35 -1.83 -10.52
C SER A 236 3.10 -2.96 -11.19
N GLU A 237 3.16 -4.11 -10.54
CA GLU A 237 3.99 -5.25 -10.96
C GLU A 237 3.29 -6.58 -10.72
N ILE A 238 3.40 -7.49 -11.68
CA ILE A 238 3.05 -8.90 -11.51
C ILE A 238 4.23 -9.79 -11.87
N CYS A 239 4.46 -10.80 -11.05
CA CYS A 239 5.31 -11.94 -11.35
C CYS A 239 4.47 -13.22 -11.26
N VAL A 240 4.56 -14.07 -12.27
CA VAL A 240 3.87 -15.36 -12.28
C VAL A 240 4.91 -16.47 -12.30
N ILE A 241 4.83 -17.44 -11.39
CA ILE A 241 5.49 -18.73 -11.48
C ILE A 241 4.47 -19.73 -12.01
N ALA A 242 4.73 -20.31 -13.18
CA ALA A 242 3.84 -21.30 -13.79
C ALA A 242 4.61 -22.37 -14.55
N ASP A 243 4.07 -23.58 -14.58
CA ASP A 243 4.55 -24.69 -15.37
C ASP A 243 3.49 -25.19 -16.37
N GLU A 244 3.74 -26.31 -17.05
CA GLU A 244 2.84 -26.90 -18.02
C GLU A 244 1.51 -27.42 -17.45
N SER A 245 1.33 -27.43 -16.13
CA SER A 245 0.05 -27.78 -15.50
C SER A 245 -0.98 -26.63 -15.55
N ALA A 246 -0.49 -25.41 -15.81
CA ALA A 246 -1.34 -24.23 -15.97
C ALA A 246 -1.87 -24.09 -17.41
N ASP A 247 -2.99 -23.39 -17.57
CA ASP A 247 -3.45 -22.95 -18.89
C ASP A 247 -2.65 -21.71 -19.33
N PRO A 248 -1.89 -21.76 -20.44
CA PRO A 248 -1.09 -20.65 -20.89
C PRO A 248 -1.90 -19.41 -21.27
N ARG A 249 -3.18 -19.56 -21.60
CA ARG A 249 -4.08 -18.45 -21.86
C ARG A 249 -4.47 -17.71 -20.59
N HIS A 250 -4.71 -18.42 -19.48
CA HIS A 250 -4.96 -17.80 -18.19
C HIS A 250 -3.78 -16.92 -17.79
N ILE A 251 -2.57 -17.48 -17.82
CA ILE A 251 -1.35 -16.74 -17.47
C ILE A 251 -1.13 -15.53 -18.38
N ALA A 252 -1.44 -15.66 -19.67
CA ALA A 252 -1.33 -14.52 -20.59
C ALA A 252 -2.28 -13.38 -20.22
N VAL A 253 -3.51 -13.69 -19.83
CA VAL A 253 -4.50 -12.67 -19.42
C VAL A 253 -4.15 -12.07 -18.07
N ASP A 254 -3.63 -12.85 -17.12
CA ASP A 254 -3.19 -12.35 -15.81
C ASP A 254 -1.99 -11.39 -15.94
N LEU A 255 -1.04 -11.66 -16.83
CA LEU A 255 0.04 -10.74 -17.16
C LEU A 255 -0.47 -9.45 -17.82
N LEU A 256 -1.52 -9.55 -18.64
CA LEU A 256 -2.13 -8.40 -19.31
C LEU A 256 -3.00 -7.56 -18.37
N SER A 257 -3.64 -8.15 -17.35
CA SER A 257 -4.41 -7.41 -16.36
C SER A 257 -3.55 -6.36 -15.64
N GLN A 258 -2.30 -6.70 -15.35
CA GLN A 258 -1.35 -5.76 -14.79
C GLN A 258 -0.81 -4.78 -15.82
N ALA A 259 -0.49 -5.25 -17.03
CA ALA A 259 0.08 -4.42 -18.08
C ALA A 259 -0.84 -3.27 -18.53
N GLU A 260 -2.17 -3.42 -18.41
CA GLU A 260 -3.13 -2.39 -18.78
C GLU A 260 -3.24 -1.23 -17.77
N HIS A 261 -2.66 -1.36 -16.55
CA HIS A 261 -2.70 -0.33 -15.53
C HIS A 261 -1.93 0.93 -15.93
N ASP A 262 -0.68 0.77 -16.40
CA ASP A 262 0.20 1.88 -16.78
C ASP A 262 1.29 1.42 -17.77
N GLU A 263 1.81 2.34 -18.58
CA GLU A 263 2.92 2.06 -19.52
C GLU A 263 4.23 1.63 -18.82
N MET A 264 4.37 1.93 -17.53
CA MET A 264 5.50 1.55 -16.69
C MET A 264 5.25 0.28 -15.87
N ALA A 265 4.05 -0.29 -15.91
CA ALA A 265 3.72 -1.55 -15.25
C ALA A 265 4.64 -2.67 -15.74
N SER A 266 4.97 -3.62 -14.86
CA SER A 266 5.87 -4.74 -15.17
C SER A 266 5.12 -6.07 -15.07
N ALA A 267 5.27 -6.91 -16.10
CA ALA A 267 4.65 -8.23 -16.15
C ALA A 267 5.73 -9.29 -16.46
N VAL A 268 6.01 -10.17 -15.51
CA VAL A 268 7.09 -11.17 -15.59
C VAL A 268 6.54 -12.58 -15.41
N LEU A 269 6.79 -13.46 -16.36
CA LEU A 269 6.59 -14.90 -16.20
C LEU A 269 7.94 -15.56 -15.90
N ILE A 270 7.99 -16.42 -14.89
CA ILE A 270 9.13 -17.31 -14.61
C ILE A 270 8.62 -18.76 -14.71
N THR A 271 9.18 -19.55 -15.60
CA THR A 271 8.71 -20.91 -15.88
C THR A 271 9.88 -21.85 -16.12
N PRO A 272 9.82 -23.13 -15.68
CA PRO A 272 10.85 -24.11 -16.03
C PRO A 272 10.65 -24.70 -17.43
N ASN A 273 9.56 -24.36 -18.13
CA ASN A 273 9.20 -24.99 -19.42
C ASN A 273 9.20 -23.95 -20.54
N GLN A 274 10.19 -24.05 -21.42
CA GLN A 274 10.35 -23.13 -22.56
C GLN A 274 9.17 -23.19 -23.55
N ALA A 275 8.59 -24.36 -23.78
CA ALA A 275 7.45 -24.50 -24.67
C ALA A 275 6.18 -23.85 -24.10
N PHE A 276 5.99 -23.96 -22.78
CA PHE A 276 4.94 -23.26 -22.07
C PHE A 276 5.11 -21.74 -22.15
N GLY A 277 6.31 -21.23 -21.89
CA GLY A 277 6.60 -19.80 -22.03
C GLY A 277 6.31 -19.27 -23.45
N ALA A 278 6.65 -20.05 -24.49
CA ALA A 278 6.33 -19.69 -25.86
C ALA A 278 4.82 -19.73 -26.16
N ALA A 279 4.06 -20.63 -25.50
CA ALA A 279 2.60 -20.67 -25.61
C ALA A 279 1.97 -19.43 -24.98
N VAL A 280 2.42 -19.04 -23.78
CA VAL A 280 1.97 -17.81 -23.11
C VAL A 280 2.24 -16.58 -23.99
N GLN A 281 3.43 -16.48 -24.58
CA GLN A 281 3.77 -15.38 -25.50
C GLN A 281 2.80 -15.28 -26.69
N ARG A 282 2.39 -16.41 -27.27
CA ARG A 282 1.39 -16.40 -28.37
C ARG A 282 0.05 -15.87 -27.89
N HIS A 283 -0.44 -16.36 -26.73
CA HIS A 283 -1.72 -15.89 -26.18
C HIS A 283 -1.68 -14.41 -25.79
N ILE A 284 -0.57 -13.88 -25.26
CA ILE A 284 -0.39 -12.45 -25.03
C ILE A 284 -0.60 -11.66 -26.33
N ASN A 285 0.03 -12.10 -27.43
CA ASN A 285 -0.07 -11.42 -28.73
C ASN A 285 -1.47 -11.47 -29.35
N GLU A 286 -2.29 -12.44 -28.95
CA GLU A 286 -3.69 -12.59 -29.37
C GLU A 286 -4.63 -11.76 -28.48
N GLU A 287 -4.56 -11.97 -27.16
CA GLU A 287 -5.47 -11.36 -26.19
C GLU A 287 -5.30 -9.83 -26.07
N ILE A 288 -4.08 -9.32 -26.19
CA ILE A 288 -3.81 -7.88 -26.11
C ILE A 288 -4.61 -7.07 -27.13
N LYS A 289 -4.95 -7.68 -28.29
CA LYS A 289 -5.73 -7.03 -29.35
C LYS A 289 -7.19 -6.80 -28.97
N THR A 290 -7.68 -7.50 -27.95
CA THR A 290 -9.07 -7.41 -27.47
C THR A 290 -9.25 -6.38 -26.37
N LEU A 291 -8.14 -5.85 -25.81
CA LEU A 291 -8.19 -4.93 -24.66
C LEU A 291 -8.60 -3.53 -25.07
N ALA A 292 -9.51 -2.93 -24.33
CA ALA A 292 -9.88 -1.52 -24.51
C ALA A 292 -8.67 -0.58 -24.25
N ARG A 293 -7.73 -0.99 -23.38
CA ARG A 293 -6.50 -0.25 -23.05
C ARG A 293 -5.26 -0.80 -23.76
N GLN A 294 -5.44 -1.45 -24.92
CA GLN A 294 -4.37 -2.03 -25.71
C GLN A 294 -3.13 -1.12 -25.86
N PRO A 295 -3.23 0.18 -26.18
CA PRO A 295 -2.04 1.02 -26.38
C PRO A 295 -1.15 1.11 -25.13
N ILE A 296 -1.76 1.12 -23.93
CA ILE A 296 -1.04 1.15 -22.66
C ILE A 296 -0.40 -0.21 -22.40
N ALA A 297 -1.18 -1.29 -22.46
CA ALA A 297 -0.71 -2.65 -22.25
C ALA A 297 0.43 -3.02 -23.21
N GLN A 298 0.34 -2.60 -24.49
CA GLN A 298 1.39 -2.87 -25.48
C GLN A 298 2.73 -2.25 -25.10
N VAL A 299 2.72 -0.98 -24.65
CA VAL A 299 3.95 -0.29 -24.22
C VAL A 299 4.56 -0.96 -22.99
N SER A 300 3.74 -1.33 -22.02
CA SER A 300 4.14 -2.06 -20.81
C SER A 300 4.80 -3.40 -21.17
N ILE A 301 4.10 -4.24 -21.94
CA ILE A 301 4.59 -5.58 -22.37
C ILE A 301 5.89 -5.47 -23.18
N ASP A 302 6.02 -4.49 -24.08
CA ASP A 302 7.20 -4.34 -24.93
C ASP A 302 8.42 -3.85 -24.14
N LYS A 303 8.23 -2.93 -23.22
CA LYS A 303 9.34 -2.31 -22.47
C LYS A 303 9.68 -3.02 -21.16
N LYS A 304 8.68 -3.54 -20.45
CA LYS A 304 8.81 -4.06 -19.09
C LYS A 304 8.41 -5.53 -18.94
N GLY A 305 7.81 -6.13 -19.98
CA GLY A 305 7.42 -7.53 -19.96
C GLY A 305 8.61 -8.47 -20.20
N ALA A 306 8.68 -9.57 -19.43
CA ALA A 306 9.69 -10.61 -19.58
C ALA A 306 9.10 -12.02 -19.36
N ILE A 307 9.59 -12.99 -20.16
CA ILE A 307 9.42 -14.41 -19.93
C ILE A 307 10.80 -14.98 -19.63
N ILE A 308 10.98 -15.52 -18.44
CA ILE A 308 12.22 -16.08 -17.95
C ILE A 308 12.06 -17.61 -17.87
N VAL A 309 12.88 -18.34 -18.62
CA VAL A 309 12.94 -19.80 -18.56
C VAL A 309 14.05 -20.18 -17.59
N ALA A 310 13.66 -20.75 -16.46
CA ALA A 310 14.52 -21.27 -15.42
C ALA A 310 14.83 -22.76 -15.63
N SER A 311 15.78 -23.31 -14.88
CA SER A 311 16.14 -24.73 -14.92
C SER A 311 15.06 -25.63 -14.31
N ASP A 312 14.42 -25.15 -13.24
CA ASP A 312 13.45 -25.88 -12.42
C ASP A 312 12.59 -24.90 -11.58
N LEU A 313 11.65 -25.42 -10.80
CA LEU A 313 10.77 -24.64 -9.92
C LEU A 313 11.52 -24.01 -8.73
N ASP A 314 12.59 -24.62 -8.25
CA ASP A 314 13.41 -24.07 -7.17
C ASP A 314 14.14 -22.80 -7.63
N GLU A 315 14.64 -22.80 -8.87
CA GLU A 315 15.19 -21.60 -9.48
C GLU A 315 14.10 -20.53 -9.71
N CYS A 316 12.90 -20.92 -10.12
CA CYS A 316 11.78 -19.98 -10.22
C CYS A 316 11.50 -19.27 -8.89
N VAL A 317 11.44 -20.01 -7.80
CA VAL A 317 11.25 -19.48 -6.43
C VAL A 317 12.40 -18.55 -6.04
N ARG A 318 13.64 -18.93 -6.32
CA ARG A 318 14.82 -18.10 -6.04
C ARG A 318 14.74 -16.75 -6.77
N LEU A 319 14.44 -16.78 -8.06
CA LEU A 319 14.32 -15.58 -8.89
C LEU A 319 13.15 -14.70 -8.44
N ALA A 320 12.00 -15.26 -8.09
CA ALA A 320 10.86 -14.52 -7.55
C ALA A 320 11.21 -13.84 -6.22
N ASN A 321 11.91 -14.53 -5.33
CA ASN A 321 12.42 -13.94 -4.08
C ASN A 321 13.42 -12.80 -4.32
N GLU A 322 14.30 -12.93 -5.32
CA GLU A 322 15.22 -11.86 -5.70
C GLU A 322 14.47 -10.67 -6.31
N LEU A 323 13.44 -10.92 -7.12
CA LEU A 323 12.61 -9.88 -7.73
C LEU A 323 11.77 -9.13 -6.68
N ALA A 324 11.28 -9.83 -5.64
CA ALA A 324 10.40 -9.32 -4.62
C ALA A 324 9.22 -8.52 -5.20
N PRO A 325 8.34 -9.18 -5.99
CA PRO A 325 7.29 -8.50 -6.74
C PRO A 325 6.17 -8.00 -5.82
N GLU A 326 5.38 -7.05 -6.33
CA GLU A 326 4.13 -6.61 -5.73
C GLU A 326 3.12 -7.76 -5.66
N HIS A 327 2.75 -8.32 -6.81
CA HIS A 327 1.88 -9.49 -6.94
C HIS A 327 2.70 -10.69 -7.39
N LEU A 328 2.57 -11.80 -6.68
CA LEU A 328 3.15 -13.08 -7.07
C LEU A 328 2.05 -14.12 -7.24
N GLU A 329 1.82 -14.56 -8.47
CA GLU A 329 0.99 -15.73 -8.75
C GLU A 329 1.83 -17.00 -8.84
N ILE A 330 1.30 -18.10 -8.30
CA ILE A 330 1.91 -19.42 -8.38
C ILE A 330 0.87 -20.38 -8.95
N ALA A 331 0.97 -20.65 -10.25
CA ALA A 331 0.06 -21.49 -11.01
C ALA A 331 0.72 -22.84 -11.36
N THR A 332 0.89 -23.67 -10.35
CA THR A 332 1.46 -25.02 -10.42
C THR A 332 0.61 -25.99 -9.60
N ASN A 333 0.79 -27.31 -9.80
CA ASN A 333 0.09 -28.31 -8.98
C ASN A 333 0.47 -28.23 -7.50
N ASP A 334 1.73 -27.91 -7.18
CA ASP A 334 2.27 -27.82 -5.83
C ASP A 334 2.36 -26.35 -5.34
N ALA A 335 1.45 -25.49 -5.79
CA ALA A 335 1.49 -24.04 -5.54
C ALA A 335 1.63 -23.67 -4.07
N MET A 336 0.95 -24.37 -3.15
CA MET A 336 1.03 -24.13 -1.71
C MET A 336 2.41 -24.44 -1.13
N GLU A 337 3.08 -25.49 -1.63
CA GLU A 337 4.42 -25.86 -1.18
C GLU A 337 5.46 -24.83 -1.66
N LEU A 338 5.34 -24.37 -2.90
CA LEU A 338 6.18 -23.29 -3.40
C LEU A 338 5.94 -21.98 -2.67
N ALA A 339 4.66 -21.64 -2.36
CA ALA A 339 4.32 -20.43 -1.62
C ALA A 339 4.99 -20.36 -0.24
N ARG A 340 5.20 -21.49 0.45
CA ARG A 340 5.92 -21.54 1.74
C ARG A 340 7.40 -21.16 1.62
N GLN A 341 7.99 -21.25 0.44
CA GLN A 341 9.38 -20.91 0.17
C GLN A 341 9.54 -19.45 -0.25
N ILE A 342 8.43 -18.74 -0.53
CA ILE A 342 8.44 -17.32 -0.86
C ILE A 342 8.62 -16.50 0.42
N ARG A 343 9.60 -15.61 0.39
CA ARG A 343 9.91 -14.67 1.48
C ARG A 343 9.55 -13.23 1.17
N HIS A 344 9.55 -12.87 -0.11
CA HIS A 344 9.44 -11.49 -0.55
C HIS A 344 8.42 -11.37 -1.70
N ALA A 345 7.19 -11.03 -1.33
CA ALA A 345 6.12 -10.63 -2.23
C ALA A 345 5.14 -9.73 -1.48
N GLY A 346 4.50 -8.80 -2.17
CA GLY A 346 3.45 -7.99 -1.57
C GLY A 346 2.21 -8.84 -1.28
N ALA A 347 1.76 -9.64 -2.25
CA ALA A 347 0.72 -10.65 -2.09
C ALA A 347 1.08 -11.92 -2.87
N ILE A 348 0.62 -13.08 -2.38
CA ILE A 348 0.82 -14.38 -3.05
C ILE A 348 -0.54 -14.97 -3.42
N PHE A 349 -0.74 -15.23 -4.71
CA PHE A 349 -1.93 -15.83 -5.30
C PHE A 349 -1.65 -17.29 -5.60
N ILE A 350 -2.37 -18.21 -4.98
CA ILE A 350 -1.98 -19.63 -4.91
C ILE A 350 -2.96 -20.49 -5.68
N GLY A 351 -2.46 -21.17 -6.71
CA GLY A 351 -3.18 -22.15 -7.52
C GLY A 351 -3.82 -21.56 -8.78
N HIS A 352 -4.25 -22.46 -9.68
CA HIS A 352 -4.72 -22.15 -11.03
C HIS A 352 -5.99 -21.29 -11.15
N PHE A 353 -6.76 -21.13 -10.05
CA PHE A 353 -8.03 -20.40 -10.01
C PHE A 353 -7.96 -19.11 -9.20
N THR A 354 -6.76 -18.58 -9.00
CA THR A 354 -6.54 -17.41 -8.15
C THR A 354 -5.85 -16.27 -8.92
N PRO A 355 -6.57 -15.63 -9.87
CA PRO A 355 -6.02 -14.50 -10.60
C PRO A 355 -5.88 -13.27 -9.69
N GLU A 356 -4.93 -12.39 -9.98
CA GLU A 356 -4.69 -11.12 -9.29
C GLU A 356 -5.97 -10.30 -9.11
N ALA A 357 -6.81 -10.21 -10.14
CA ALA A 357 -8.06 -9.45 -10.10
C ALA A 357 -9.00 -9.85 -8.95
N MET A 358 -8.97 -11.09 -8.49
CA MET A 358 -9.74 -11.50 -7.30
C MET A 358 -9.21 -10.84 -6.04
N GLY A 359 -7.91 -10.66 -5.90
CA GLY A 359 -7.28 -9.93 -4.80
C GLY A 359 -7.61 -8.45 -4.85
N ASP A 360 -7.57 -7.87 -6.02
CA ASP A 360 -7.82 -6.44 -6.23
C ASP A 360 -9.24 -6.00 -5.83
N TYR A 361 -10.21 -6.89 -5.95
CA TYR A 361 -11.61 -6.50 -5.74
C TYR A 361 -12.32 -7.23 -4.60
N LEU A 362 -12.16 -8.57 -4.47
CA LEU A 362 -13.09 -9.36 -3.67
C LEU A 362 -12.44 -10.34 -2.68
N ALA A 363 -11.17 -10.70 -2.81
CA ALA A 363 -10.58 -11.72 -1.95
C ALA A 363 -10.53 -11.31 -0.47
N GLY A 364 -10.34 -10.04 -0.18
CA GLY A 364 -10.30 -9.48 1.18
C GLY A 364 -8.97 -8.87 1.62
N PRO A 365 -7.80 -9.47 1.31
CA PRO A 365 -6.50 -8.80 1.51
C PRO A 365 -6.40 -7.48 0.76
N ASN A 366 -5.53 -6.60 1.24
CA ASN A 366 -5.36 -5.28 0.66
C ASN A 366 -4.58 -5.33 -0.66
N HIS A 367 -5.00 -4.53 -1.64
CA HIS A 367 -4.30 -4.36 -2.91
C HIS A 367 -3.33 -3.16 -2.93
N THR A 368 -3.25 -2.37 -1.84
CA THR A 368 -2.20 -1.36 -1.69
C THR A 368 -0.94 -2.07 -1.20
N LEU A 369 -0.10 -2.43 -2.13
CA LEU A 369 1.02 -3.34 -1.97
C LEU A 369 2.37 -2.64 -2.18
N PRO A 370 3.46 -3.16 -1.60
CA PRO A 370 4.81 -2.66 -1.83
C PRO A 370 5.30 -3.02 -3.24
N THR A 371 5.76 -2.02 -3.99
CA THR A 371 6.27 -2.13 -5.36
C THR A 371 7.79 -1.94 -5.43
N GLY A 372 8.41 -2.16 -6.60
CA GLY A 372 9.83 -1.86 -6.83
C GLY A 372 10.78 -2.64 -5.95
N GLY A 373 10.44 -3.87 -5.58
CA GLY A 373 11.24 -4.72 -4.69
C GLY A 373 11.12 -4.36 -3.20
N SER A 374 10.29 -3.39 -2.83
CA SER A 374 10.12 -2.97 -1.43
C SER A 374 9.36 -3.99 -0.57
N ALA A 375 8.76 -5.03 -1.17
CA ALA A 375 8.21 -6.19 -0.46
C ALA A 375 9.24 -6.93 0.43
N ARG A 376 10.53 -6.58 0.33
CA ARG A 376 11.58 -7.06 1.23
C ARG A 376 11.47 -6.50 2.64
N PHE A 377 10.83 -5.33 2.83
CA PHE A 377 10.79 -4.59 4.10
C PHE A 377 9.47 -3.86 4.36
N TYR A 378 8.58 -3.75 3.37
CA TYR A 378 7.22 -3.26 3.55
C TYR A 378 6.21 -4.41 3.49
N SER A 379 5.12 -4.25 4.22
CA SER A 379 3.92 -5.10 4.16
C SER A 379 2.81 -4.41 3.35
N PRO A 380 1.79 -5.16 2.90
CA PRO A 380 0.53 -4.58 2.42
C PRO A 380 -0.05 -3.60 3.42
N LEU A 381 -0.84 -2.64 2.95
CA LEU A 381 -1.60 -1.77 3.84
C LEU A 381 -2.54 -2.61 4.71
N GLY A 382 -2.48 -2.40 6.01
CA GLY A 382 -3.27 -3.14 6.99
C GLY A 382 -3.72 -2.26 8.16
N VAL A 383 -4.41 -2.87 9.13
CA VAL A 383 -4.88 -2.18 10.33
C VAL A 383 -3.74 -1.58 11.15
N GLU A 384 -2.57 -2.19 11.12
CA GLU A 384 -1.36 -1.76 11.82
C GLU A 384 -0.84 -0.40 11.35
N ASN A 385 -1.10 0.01 10.09
CA ASN A 385 -0.76 1.33 9.59
C ASN A 385 -1.61 2.46 10.23
N PHE A 386 -2.75 2.10 10.79
CA PHE A 386 -3.71 2.99 11.45
C PHE A 386 -3.68 2.90 12.98
N MET A 387 -2.71 2.19 13.53
CA MET A 387 -2.56 1.97 14.96
C MET A 387 -1.14 2.30 15.42
N LYS A 388 -1.00 2.63 16.70
CA LYS A 388 0.31 2.76 17.36
C LYS A 388 0.40 1.83 18.55
N ARG A 389 1.61 1.35 18.82
CA ARG A 389 1.93 0.51 19.96
C ARG A 389 2.67 1.34 21.02
N THR A 390 2.21 1.26 22.26
CA THR A 390 2.87 1.86 23.44
C THR A 390 3.31 0.76 24.38
N SER A 391 4.56 0.79 24.83
CA SER A 391 5.06 -0.15 25.84
C SER A 391 4.50 0.20 27.22
N LEU A 392 4.04 -0.80 27.96
CA LEU A 392 3.59 -0.70 29.32
C LEU A 392 4.62 -1.36 30.23
N ILE A 393 5.10 -0.63 31.24
CA ILE A 393 6.12 -1.08 32.18
C ILE A 393 5.67 -0.68 33.57
N SER A 394 5.55 -1.65 34.50
CA SER A 394 5.27 -1.37 35.91
C SER A 394 6.13 -2.27 36.80
N LEU A 395 6.85 -1.68 37.74
CA LEU A 395 7.60 -2.37 38.75
C LEU A 395 6.96 -2.16 40.14
N ASN A 396 6.90 -3.22 40.93
CA ASN A 396 6.58 -3.14 42.33
C ASN A 396 7.87 -3.16 43.19
N ALA A 397 7.74 -3.13 44.49
CA ALA A 397 8.89 -3.15 45.42
C ALA A 397 9.80 -4.38 45.21
N LYS A 398 9.24 -5.56 44.90
CA LYS A 398 10.04 -6.76 44.57
C LYS A 398 10.86 -6.56 43.32
N GLY A 399 10.23 -6.13 42.21
CA GLY A 399 10.92 -5.93 40.93
C GLY A 399 12.08 -4.95 41.03
N ILE A 400 11.88 -3.80 41.70
CA ILE A 400 12.97 -2.85 41.85
C ILE A 400 14.08 -3.32 42.80
N SER A 401 13.73 -4.13 43.83
CA SER A 401 14.72 -4.74 44.73
C SER A 401 15.61 -5.74 44.00
N GLU A 402 15.03 -6.55 43.12
CA GLU A 402 15.77 -7.60 42.39
C GLU A 402 16.59 -7.00 41.22
N LEU A 403 16.05 -6.06 40.45
CA LEU A 403 16.66 -5.57 39.23
C LEU A 403 17.44 -4.24 39.40
N GLY A 404 17.16 -3.48 40.46
CA GLY A 404 17.65 -2.11 40.61
C GLY A 404 19.17 -2.02 40.67
N ASN A 405 19.88 -2.96 41.35
CA ASN A 405 21.33 -2.97 41.42
C ASN A 405 21.98 -3.16 40.04
N ALA A 406 21.43 -4.03 39.19
CA ALA A 406 21.93 -4.22 37.83
C ALA A 406 21.68 -2.98 36.98
N CYS A 407 20.50 -2.37 37.08
CA CYS A 407 20.17 -1.13 36.39
C CYS A 407 21.12 0.02 36.76
N MET A 408 21.41 0.18 38.08
CA MET A 408 22.35 1.20 38.57
C MET A 408 23.76 0.99 38.02
N LYS A 409 24.24 -0.25 37.92
CA LYS A 409 25.56 -0.57 37.34
C LYS A 409 25.67 -0.18 35.88
N LEU A 410 24.62 -0.48 35.09
CA LEU A 410 24.55 -0.11 33.69
C LEU A 410 24.55 1.42 33.51
N ALA A 411 23.68 2.11 34.27
CA ALA A 411 23.62 3.57 34.22
C ALA A 411 24.96 4.25 34.64
N ASP A 412 25.67 3.66 35.59
CA ASP A 412 27.00 4.14 36.03
C ASP A 412 28.06 3.96 34.93
N ALA A 413 28.06 2.79 34.27
CA ALA A 413 28.97 2.49 33.17
C ALA A 413 28.75 3.41 31.95
N GLU A 414 27.53 3.88 31.75
CA GLU A 414 27.16 4.85 30.69
C GLU A 414 27.42 6.31 31.14
N GLY A 415 27.81 6.55 32.39
CA GLY A 415 28.02 7.89 32.93
C GLY A 415 26.73 8.66 33.25
N LEU A 416 25.58 7.96 33.31
CA LEU A 416 24.25 8.53 33.50
C LEU A 416 23.88 8.57 35.00
N GLY A 417 24.50 9.48 35.76
CA GLY A 417 24.36 9.59 37.22
C GLY A 417 22.92 9.83 37.71
N ALA A 418 22.12 10.59 36.97
CA ALA A 418 20.71 10.81 37.32
C ALA A 418 19.86 9.55 37.12
N HIS A 419 20.14 8.72 36.11
CA HIS A 419 19.48 7.43 35.92
C HIS A 419 19.78 6.49 37.09
N LYS A 420 21.07 6.37 37.49
CA LYS A 420 21.49 5.62 38.68
C LYS A 420 20.78 6.12 39.93
N ARG A 421 20.76 7.44 40.15
CA ARG A 421 20.12 8.04 41.34
C ARG A 421 18.63 7.82 41.40
N SER A 422 17.95 7.84 40.25
CA SER A 422 16.50 7.54 40.15
C SER A 422 16.13 6.16 40.71
N VAL A 423 16.98 5.16 40.48
CA VAL A 423 16.78 3.81 41.03
C VAL A 423 17.22 3.75 42.48
N ALA A 424 18.38 4.35 42.84
CA ALA A 424 18.92 4.32 44.20
C ALA A 424 17.95 4.86 45.25
N VAL A 425 17.30 6.00 45.00
CA VAL A 425 16.35 6.60 45.97
C VAL A 425 15.14 5.72 46.24
N ARG A 426 14.71 4.92 45.26
CA ARG A 426 13.61 3.98 45.41
C ARG A 426 14.02 2.76 46.26
N LEU A 427 15.25 2.26 46.06
CA LEU A 427 15.80 1.21 46.90
C LEU A 427 16.06 1.66 48.34
N GLU A 428 16.49 2.92 48.54
CA GLU A 428 16.65 3.52 49.87
C GLU A 428 15.30 3.59 50.64
N ALA A 429 14.21 3.91 49.95
CA ALA A 429 12.87 3.97 50.50
C ALA A 429 12.25 2.61 50.87
N LEU A 430 12.85 1.49 50.47
CA LEU A 430 12.44 0.14 50.81
C LEU A 430 13.17 -0.45 52.05
N LYS A 431 14.17 0.27 52.54
CA LYS A 431 14.91 -0.07 53.76
C LYS A 431 14.24 0.52 54.98
#